data_18e8f1474c50124b7094890cb6abf5f0
#
_entry.id   18e8f1474c50124b7094890cb6abf5f0
#
_cell.length_a   1.000
_cell.length_b   1.000
_cell.length_c   1.000
_cell.angle_alpha   90.00
_cell.angle_beta   90.00
_cell.angle_gamma   90.00
#
_symmetry.space_group_name_H-M   'P 1'
#
loop_
_entity.id
_entity.type
_entity.pdbx_description
1 polymer ?
#
loop_
_entity_poly.entity_id
_entity_poly.type
_entity_poly.pdbx_seq_one_letter_code
_entity_poly.pdbx_strand_id
1 'polypeptide(L)'
;MVDNLQGIVPHKIKVAFICVHNSCRSQIAEALGKKLVGDVFEIYSAGTELKDHINPDAVRVMKQMHHIDMEQSQFNKLLSDIPEPDVAIFMGCNVSCPNLKAKYSENWGLDDPSGKDDEAFVYTINTIEQKVLELKSKLALIKEVLDGKQ
;
A
#
# COMPACT_ATOMS: atom_id res chain seq x y z
N MET A 1 -32.07 13.74 7.95
CA MET A 1 -31.42 13.65 7.57
C MET A 1 -30.78 13.26 7.25
N VAL A 2 -30.51 13.38 7.54
CA VAL A 2 -29.59 13.08 7.16
C VAL A 2 -29.53 12.56 6.07
N ASP A 3 -30.23 12.17 5.58
CA ASP A 3 -30.16 11.63 4.56
C ASP A 3 -29.65 12.33 3.42
N ASN A 4 -29.76 13.47 3.24
CA ASN A 4 -29.12 14.14 2.25
C ASN A 4 -27.66 14.20 2.39
N LEU A 5 -27.21 13.93 3.47
CA LEU A 5 -25.81 13.72 3.68
C LEU A 5 -25.27 12.52 2.92
N GLN A 6 -26.14 11.62 2.52
CA GLN A 6 -25.68 10.45 1.80
C GLN A 6 -25.03 10.80 0.48
N GLY A 7 -25.53 11.81 -0.19
CA GLY A 7 -24.94 12.21 -1.46
C GLY A 7 -23.62 12.93 -1.33
N ILE A 8 -23.26 13.32 -0.11
CA ILE A 8 -22.03 14.06 0.11
C ILE A 8 -21.11 13.40 1.13
N VAL A 9 -21.38 12.15 1.47
CA VAL A 9 -20.46 11.39 2.30
C VAL A 9 -19.15 11.25 1.55
N PRO A 10 -18.05 11.72 2.10
CA PRO A 10 -16.78 11.65 1.38
C PRO A 10 -16.33 10.21 1.24
N HIS A 11 -15.79 9.89 0.07
CA HIS A 11 -15.16 8.61 -0.14
C HIS A 11 -13.87 8.56 0.66
N LYS A 12 -13.50 7.37 1.08
CA LYS A 12 -12.19 7.18 1.67
C LYS A 12 -11.13 7.53 0.64
N ILE A 13 -10.03 8.06 1.12
CA ILE A 13 -8.86 8.34 0.28
C ILE A 13 -8.29 7.01 -0.21
N LYS A 14 -8.10 6.89 -1.52
CA LYS A 14 -7.55 5.69 -2.12
C LYS A 14 -6.03 5.75 -2.08
N VAL A 15 -5.42 4.79 -1.40
CA VAL A 15 -3.97 4.69 -1.28
C VAL A 15 -3.51 3.43 -2.00
N ALA A 16 -2.56 3.58 -2.93
CA ALA A 16 -2.00 2.44 -3.63
C ALA A 16 -0.52 2.31 -3.29
N PHE A 17 -0.15 1.12 -2.85
CA PHE A 17 1.25 0.76 -2.60
C PHE A 17 1.79 0.08 -3.85
N ILE A 18 2.89 0.58 -4.39
CA ILE A 18 3.37 0.20 -5.71
C ILE A 18 4.83 -0.26 -5.65
N CYS A 19 5.08 -1.44 -6.21
CA CYS A 19 6.42 -1.92 -6.45
C CYS A 19 6.44 -2.59 -7.83
N VAL A 20 7.60 -3.11 -8.26
CA VAL A 20 7.72 -3.60 -9.63
C VAL A 20 6.80 -4.79 -9.88
N HIS A 21 6.88 -5.83 -9.07
CA HIS A 21 6.15 -7.07 -9.33
C HIS A 21 4.87 -7.26 -8.53
N ASN A 22 4.59 -6.38 -7.56
CA ASN A 22 3.45 -6.55 -6.66
C ASN A 22 3.46 -7.95 -6.00
N SER A 23 4.63 -8.41 -5.61
CA SER A 23 4.74 -9.75 -5.04
C SER A 23 5.25 -9.78 -3.61
N CYS A 24 5.89 -8.73 -3.14
CA CYS A 24 6.44 -8.72 -1.78
C CYS A 24 6.10 -7.43 -1.03
N ARG A 25 6.90 -6.37 -1.20
CA ARG A 25 6.76 -5.13 -0.40
C ARG A 25 5.37 -4.51 -0.48
N SER A 26 4.83 -4.36 -1.68
CA SER A 26 3.52 -3.73 -1.83
C SER A 26 2.39 -4.63 -1.32
N GLN A 27 2.54 -5.94 -1.39
CA GLN A 27 1.56 -6.86 -0.83
C GLN A 27 1.56 -6.80 0.70
N ILE A 28 2.74 -6.73 1.31
CA ILE A 28 2.85 -6.54 2.75
C ILE A 28 2.17 -5.23 3.16
N ALA A 29 2.44 -4.16 2.42
CA ALA A 29 1.85 -2.86 2.71
C ALA A 29 0.33 -2.87 2.55
N GLU A 30 -0.19 -3.58 1.56
CA GLU A 30 -1.64 -3.72 1.40
C GLU A 30 -2.25 -4.41 2.62
N ALA A 31 -1.64 -5.52 3.07
CA ALA A 31 -2.15 -6.26 4.21
C ALA A 31 -2.14 -5.43 5.48
N LEU A 32 -1.02 -4.77 5.76
CA LEU A 32 -0.88 -3.93 6.96
C LEU A 32 -1.75 -2.68 6.86
N GLY A 33 -1.86 -2.11 5.67
CA GLY A 33 -2.73 -0.95 5.47
C GLY A 33 -4.17 -1.26 5.78
N LYS A 34 -4.68 -2.39 5.28
CA LYS A 34 -6.05 -2.80 5.56
C LYS A 34 -6.27 -3.07 7.04
N LYS A 35 -5.29 -3.68 7.70
CA LYS A 35 -5.40 -4.01 9.12
C LYS A 35 -5.33 -2.77 10.01
N LEU A 36 -4.42 -1.86 9.72
CA LEU A 36 -4.08 -0.77 10.65
C LEU A 36 -4.76 0.55 10.32
N VAL A 37 -5.01 0.84 9.04
CA VAL A 37 -5.53 2.13 8.63
C VAL A 37 -6.70 2.04 7.65
N GLY A 38 -7.29 0.85 7.53
CA GLY A 38 -8.43 0.65 6.65
C GLY A 38 -9.67 1.42 7.07
N ASP A 39 -9.68 1.97 8.28
CA ASP A 39 -10.77 2.80 8.76
C ASP A 39 -10.78 4.18 8.10
N VAL A 40 -9.61 4.66 7.64
CA VAL A 40 -9.51 6.00 7.03
C VAL A 40 -9.09 5.96 5.57
N PHE A 41 -8.47 4.88 5.12
CA PHE A 41 -7.99 4.75 3.74
C PHE A 41 -8.59 3.53 3.07
N GLU A 42 -8.81 3.65 1.77
CA GLU A 42 -9.15 2.50 0.93
C GLU A 42 -7.85 2.02 0.31
N ILE A 43 -7.44 0.80 0.62
CA ILE A 43 -6.08 0.32 0.38
C ILE A 43 -6.01 -0.58 -0.84
N TYR A 44 -5.03 -0.32 -1.70
CA TYR A 44 -4.73 -1.10 -2.89
C TYR A 44 -3.23 -1.34 -2.99
N SER A 45 -2.83 -2.33 -3.76
CA SER A 45 -1.45 -2.50 -4.19
C SER A 45 -1.42 -2.90 -5.65
N ALA A 46 -0.31 -2.61 -6.32
CA ALA A 46 -0.17 -2.95 -7.73
C ALA A 46 1.30 -2.94 -8.11
N GLY A 47 1.60 -3.53 -9.25
CA GLY A 47 2.93 -3.55 -9.81
C GLY A 47 2.94 -3.02 -11.23
N THR A 48 4.13 -2.76 -11.75
CA THR A 48 4.32 -2.38 -13.14
C THR A 48 4.50 -3.60 -14.02
N GLU A 49 4.85 -4.74 -13.44
CA GLU A 49 4.97 -6.02 -14.12
C GLU A 49 4.27 -7.07 -13.28
N LEU A 50 3.75 -8.12 -13.92
CA LEU A 50 3.05 -9.17 -13.21
C LEU A 50 3.98 -10.33 -12.87
N LYS A 51 3.83 -10.87 -11.66
CA LYS A 51 4.33 -12.17 -11.28
C LYS A 51 3.16 -13.10 -11.04
N ASP A 52 3.43 -14.42 -11.02
CA ASP A 52 2.36 -15.40 -10.91
C ASP A 52 1.77 -15.51 -9.51
N HIS A 53 2.54 -15.16 -8.49
CA HIS A 53 2.10 -15.35 -7.11
C HIS A 53 2.83 -14.40 -6.17
N ILE A 54 2.26 -14.23 -4.99
CA ILE A 54 2.89 -13.45 -3.93
C ILE A 54 4.09 -14.24 -3.41
N ASN A 55 5.15 -13.52 -3.04
CA ASN A 55 6.37 -14.14 -2.52
C ASN A 55 6.03 -15.08 -1.35
N PRO A 56 6.37 -16.37 -1.45
CA PRO A 56 5.99 -17.33 -0.41
C PRO A 56 6.60 -17.03 0.96
N ASP A 57 7.80 -16.48 1.01
CA ASP A 57 8.41 -16.11 2.28
C ASP A 57 7.67 -14.94 2.92
N ALA A 58 7.22 -13.99 2.11
CA ALA A 58 6.40 -12.89 2.62
C ALA A 58 5.09 -13.42 3.20
N VAL A 59 4.44 -14.35 2.49
CA VAL A 59 3.20 -14.97 2.96
C VAL A 59 3.44 -15.65 4.31
N ARG A 60 4.49 -16.44 4.40
CA ARG A 60 4.80 -17.21 5.61
C ARG A 60 5.09 -16.28 6.80
N VAL A 61 5.97 -15.31 6.61
CA VAL A 61 6.37 -14.43 7.72
C VAL A 61 5.23 -13.52 8.17
N MET A 62 4.41 -13.02 7.22
CA MET A 62 3.23 -12.24 7.58
C MET A 62 2.23 -13.05 8.38
N LYS A 63 2.07 -14.32 8.04
CA LYS A 63 1.18 -15.20 8.81
C LYS A 63 1.72 -15.41 10.22
N GLN A 64 3.02 -15.57 10.36
CA GLN A 64 3.65 -15.75 11.68
C GLN A 64 3.55 -14.48 12.53
N MET A 65 3.82 -13.32 11.95
CA MET A 65 3.90 -12.07 12.70
C MET A 65 2.53 -11.44 12.96
N HIS A 66 1.66 -11.48 11.99
CA HIS A 66 0.39 -10.73 12.04
C HIS A 66 -0.84 -11.59 11.90
N HIS A 67 -0.68 -12.89 11.73
CA HIS A 67 -1.79 -13.84 11.54
C HIS A 67 -2.64 -13.48 10.31
N ILE A 68 -2.01 -12.90 9.30
CA ILE A 68 -2.65 -12.56 8.04
C ILE A 68 -2.19 -13.55 6.98
N ASP A 69 -3.14 -14.21 6.34
CA ASP A 69 -2.84 -15.06 5.18
C ASP A 69 -3.14 -14.24 3.92
N MET A 70 -2.08 -13.67 3.35
CA MET A 70 -2.24 -12.79 2.19
C MET A 70 -2.82 -13.52 0.98
N GLU A 71 -2.61 -14.83 0.88
CA GLU A 71 -3.13 -15.59 -0.26
C GLU A 71 -4.64 -15.73 -0.27
N GLN A 72 -5.29 -15.55 0.87
CA GLN A 72 -6.74 -15.66 0.93
C GLN A 72 -7.48 -14.45 0.37
N SER A 73 -6.85 -13.28 0.43
CA SER A 73 -7.55 -12.05 0.07
C SER A 73 -6.81 -11.18 -0.92
N GLN A 74 -5.59 -11.53 -1.27
CA GLN A 74 -4.75 -10.70 -2.13
C GLN A 74 -4.20 -11.51 -3.29
N PHE A 75 -3.89 -10.80 -4.37
CA PHE A 75 -3.32 -11.41 -5.56
C PHE A 75 -2.50 -10.35 -6.29
N ASN A 76 -1.66 -10.79 -7.22
CA ASN A 76 -0.81 -9.89 -8.00
C ASN A 76 -1.64 -9.11 -9.00
N LYS A 77 -1.43 -7.80 -9.06
CA LYS A 77 -2.21 -6.90 -9.91
C LYS A 77 -1.30 -5.90 -10.60
N LEU A 78 -1.72 -5.47 -11.76
CA LEU A 78 -1.09 -4.35 -12.46
C LEU A 78 -1.78 -3.04 -12.08
N LEU A 79 -1.11 -1.93 -12.36
CA LEU A 79 -1.68 -0.60 -12.12
C LEU A 79 -3.03 -0.42 -12.80
N SER A 80 -3.20 -1.02 -13.99
CA SER A 80 -4.45 -0.92 -14.72
C SER A 80 -5.59 -1.71 -14.08
N ASP A 81 -5.29 -2.57 -13.11
CA ASP A 81 -6.30 -3.41 -12.44
C ASP A 81 -6.88 -2.76 -11.19
N ILE A 82 -6.36 -1.61 -10.79
CA ILE A 82 -6.85 -0.92 -9.59
C ILE A 82 -7.43 0.45 -9.97
N PRO A 83 -8.30 1.01 -9.11
CA PRO A 83 -8.78 2.38 -9.35
C PRO A 83 -7.63 3.37 -9.31
N GLU A 84 -7.82 4.51 -9.97
CA GLU A 84 -6.82 5.58 -9.93
C GLU A 84 -6.66 6.05 -8.47
N PRO A 85 -5.46 5.99 -7.91
CA PRO A 85 -5.29 6.33 -6.50
C PRO A 85 -5.20 7.84 -6.28
N ASP A 86 -5.65 8.27 -5.11
CA ASP A 86 -5.42 9.64 -4.65
C ASP A 86 -4.00 9.79 -4.13
N VAL A 87 -3.47 8.73 -3.52
CA VAL A 87 -2.15 8.70 -2.91
C VAL A 87 -1.39 7.50 -3.47
N ALA A 88 -0.19 7.75 -3.97
CA ALA A 88 0.68 6.68 -4.49
C ALA A 88 1.91 6.56 -3.60
N ILE A 89 2.13 5.38 -3.05
CA ILE A 89 3.29 5.10 -2.22
C ILE A 89 4.19 4.12 -2.97
N PHE A 90 5.34 4.59 -3.41
CA PHE A 90 6.30 3.76 -4.12
C PHE A 90 7.22 3.09 -3.10
N MET A 91 7.27 1.76 -3.13
CA MET A 91 7.98 1.00 -2.11
C MET A 91 9.49 1.01 -2.28
N GLY A 92 9.96 1.33 -3.45
CA GLY A 92 11.38 1.40 -3.74
C GLY A 92 11.61 1.26 -5.23
N CYS A 93 11.57 2.37 -5.96
CA CYS A 93 11.82 2.37 -7.39
C CYS A 93 13.30 2.64 -7.60
N ASN A 94 14.03 1.63 -8.06
CA ASN A 94 15.47 1.80 -8.26
C ASN A 94 15.79 2.54 -9.55
N VAL A 95 14.97 2.37 -10.58
CA VAL A 95 15.27 2.92 -11.90
C VAL A 95 14.27 4.00 -12.26
N SER A 96 12.99 3.68 -12.21
CA SER A 96 11.97 4.67 -12.53
C SER A 96 10.68 4.29 -11.82
N CYS A 97 10.08 5.28 -11.20
CA CYS A 97 8.74 5.11 -10.67
C CYS A 97 7.75 5.34 -11.80
N PRO A 98 6.63 4.61 -11.82
CA PRO A 98 5.62 4.85 -12.85
C PRO A 98 5.06 6.26 -12.75
N ASN A 99 4.67 6.79 -13.88
CA ASN A 99 4.09 8.12 -13.95
C ASN A 99 2.60 8.04 -13.64
N LEU A 100 2.26 8.20 -12.37
CA LEU A 100 0.88 8.17 -11.93
C LEU A 100 0.38 9.58 -11.65
N LYS A 101 -0.91 9.76 -11.85
CA LYS A 101 -1.55 11.06 -11.65
C LYS A 101 -2.03 11.27 -10.22
N ALA A 102 -1.43 10.62 -9.27
CA ALA A 102 -1.78 10.80 -7.87
C ALA A 102 -1.36 12.20 -7.40
N LYS A 103 -2.24 12.85 -6.65
CA LYS A 103 -1.96 14.20 -6.16
C LYS A 103 -0.97 14.22 -5.02
N TYR A 104 -0.82 13.12 -4.32
CA TYR A 104 0.12 12.99 -3.21
C TYR A 104 0.90 11.70 -3.41
N SER A 105 2.21 11.76 -3.22
CA SER A 105 3.03 10.57 -3.35
C SER A 105 4.21 10.61 -2.39
N GLU A 106 4.70 9.43 -2.04
CA GLU A 106 5.92 9.24 -1.27
C GLU A 106 6.69 8.08 -1.88
N ASN A 107 8.00 8.11 -1.76
CA ASN A 107 8.83 6.96 -2.10
C ASN A 107 9.49 6.50 -0.80
N TRP A 108 9.14 5.32 -0.35
CA TRP A 108 9.65 4.81 0.93
C TRP A 108 11.04 4.23 0.82
N GLY A 109 11.52 3.94 -0.40
CA GLY A 109 12.90 3.54 -0.64
C GLY A 109 13.31 2.27 0.09
N LEU A 110 12.41 1.29 0.18
CA LEU A 110 12.68 0.07 0.90
C LEU A 110 13.43 -0.94 0.04
N ASP A 111 14.40 -1.62 0.64
CA ASP A 111 15.08 -2.72 -0.01
C ASP A 111 14.13 -3.90 -0.16
N ASP A 112 14.30 -4.64 -1.27
CA ASP A 112 13.50 -5.83 -1.53
C ASP A 112 14.09 -7.00 -0.73
N PRO A 113 13.32 -7.60 0.20
CA PRO A 113 13.84 -8.73 0.98
C PRO A 113 13.79 -10.06 0.23
N SER A 114 13.25 -10.09 -1.00
CA SER A 114 13.13 -11.34 -1.75
C SER A 114 14.48 -12.01 -1.90
N GLY A 115 14.52 -13.30 -1.61
CA GLY A 115 15.75 -14.08 -1.69
C GLY A 115 16.68 -13.93 -0.49
N LYS A 116 16.30 -13.12 0.48
CA LYS A 116 17.08 -12.93 1.72
C LYS A 116 16.50 -13.79 2.85
N ASP A 117 17.09 -13.68 4.03
CA ASP A 117 16.67 -14.49 5.18
C ASP A 117 15.42 -13.89 5.85
N ASP A 118 14.92 -14.63 6.84
CA ASP A 118 13.71 -14.21 7.55
C ASP A 118 13.89 -12.88 8.28
N GLU A 119 15.08 -12.59 8.77
CA GLU A 119 15.34 -11.32 9.46
C GLU A 119 15.10 -10.14 8.50
N ALA A 120 15.47 -10.28 7.24
CA ALA A 120 15.22 -9.24 6.25
C ALA A 120 13.73 -9.01 6.06
N PHE A 121 12.93 -10.09 6.05
CA PHE A 121 11.47 -9.95 5.94
C PHE A 121 10.89 -9.32 7.21
N VAL A 122 11.34 -9.74 8.37
CA VAL A 122 10.86 -9.16 9.65
C VAL A 122 11.18 -7.67 9.69
N TYR A 123 12.39 -7.28 9.32
CA TYR A 123 12.78 -5.87 9.28
C TYR A 123 11.90 -5.08 8.32
N THR A 124 11.67 -5.62 7.13
CA THR A 124 10.85 -4.96 6.12
C THR A 124 9.41 -4.79 6.61
N ILE A 125 8.84 -5.85 7.19
CA ILE A 125 7.47 -5.82 7.71
C ILE A 125 7.34 -4.77 8.82
N ASN A 126 8.27 -4.74 9.77
CA ASN A 126 8.24 -3.76 10.84
C ASN A 126 8.39 -2.34 10.32
N THR A 127 9.25 -2.13 9.33
CA THR A 127 9.44 -0.82 8.72
C THR A 127 8.17 -0.35 8.02
N ILE A 128 7.53 -1.25 7.26
CA ILE A 128 6.29 -0.92 6.58
C ILE A 128 5.18 -0.60 7.60
N GLU A 129 5.10 -1.38 8.66
CA GLU A 129 4.12 -1.13 9.71
C GLU A 129 4.24 0.29 10.27
N GLN A 130 5.45 0.71 10.60
CA GLN A 130 5.69 2.05 11.11
C GLN A 130 5.30 3.12 10.09
N LYS A 131 5.67 2.92 8.84
CA LYS A 131 5.36 3.90 7.80
C LYS A 131 3.87 3.98 7.50
N VAL A 132 3.15 2.87 7.59
CA VAL A 132 1.70 2.86 7.42
C VAL A 132 1.04 3.69 8.53
N LEU A 133 1.49 3.51 9.77
CA LEU A 133 0.97 4.30 10.89
C LEU A 133 1.30 5.77 10.74
N GLU A 134 2.51 6.09 10.27
CA GLU A 134 2.89 7.48 9.99
C GLU A 134 2.00 8.10 8.92
N LEU A 135 1.61 7.30 7.92
CA LEU A 135 0.74 7.79 6.86
C LEU A 135 -0.60 8.26 7.44
N LYS A 136 -1.15 7.50 8.38
CA LYS A 136 -2.40 7.90 9.04
C LYS A 136 -2.21 9.20 9.82
N SER A 137 -1.06 9.39 10.44
CA SER A 137 -0.80 10.62 11.19
C SER A 137 -0.69 11.85 10.28
N LYS A 138 -0.46 11.63 8.98
CA LYS A 138 -0.40 12.71 7.99
C LYS A 138 -1.74 12.97 7.31
N LEU A 139 -2.82 12.39 7.80
CA LEU A 139 -4.12 12.46 7.13
C LEU A 139 -4.56 13.90 6.85
N ALA A 140 -4.38 14.79 7.81
CA ALA A 140 -4.78 16.20 7.63
C ALA A 140 -3.97 16.85 6.50
N LEU A 141 -2.67 16.63 6.47
CA LEU A 141 -1.81 17.15 5.40
C LEU A 141 -2.22 16.58 4.04
N ILE A 142 -2.46 15.28 3.99
CA ILE A 142 -2.87 14.63 2.75
C ILE A 142 -4.17 15.24 2.24
N LYS A 143 -5.14 15.45 3.12
CA LYS A 143 -6.42 16.07 2.74
C LYS A 143 -6.22 17.46 2.16
N GLU A 144 -5.33 18.25 2.74
CA GLU A 144 -5.04 19.59 2.24
C GLU A 144 -4.46 19.51 0.82
N VAL A 145 -3.54 18.60 0.57
CA VAL A 145 -2.94 18.43 -0.75
C VAL A 145 -4.00 17.99 -1.76
N LEU A 146 -4.83 17.02 -1.39
CA LEU A 146 -5.87 16.52 -2.28
C LEU A 146 -6.90 17.59 -2.61
N ASP A 147 -7.18 18.49 -1.68
CA ASP A 147 -8.12 19.59 -1.90
C ASP A 147 -7.49 20.77 -2.64
N GLY A 148 -6.19 20.68 -2.94
CA GLY A 148 -5.50 21.78 -3.62
C GLY A 148 -5.16 22.95 -2.73
N LYS A 149 -5.22 22.78 -1.42
CA LYS A 149 -4.90 23.85 -0.47
C LYS A 149 -3.45 23.72 -0.04
N GLN A 150 -2.62 24.54 -0.56
CA GLN A 150 -1.19 24.51 -0.23
C GLN A 150 -0.80 25.65 0.69
#